data_08d9b1bddf3e12541d0b7d14cd0fd8cd
#
_entry.id   08d9b1bddf3e12541d0b7d14cd0fd8cd
#
_cell.length_a   1.000
_cell.length_b   1.000
_cell.length_c   1.000
_cell.angle_alpha   90.00
_cell.angle_beta   90.00
_cell.angle_gamma   90.00
#
_symmetry.space_group_name_H-M   'P 1'
#
loop_
_entity.id
_entity.type
_entity.pdbx_description
1 polymer ?
#
loop_
_entity_poly.entity_id
_entity_poly.type
_entity_poly.pdbx_seq_one_letter_code
_entity_poly.pdbx_strand_id
1 'polypeptide(L)'
;MQQIKAWIDTLGYKDYKIEMVGGDASFRKYFRLFVDEKSYIIMDSSADVDSLYPFIDISVRLLKAKVEVPRIIAQNLQDGYLLITDLGSRHLADVLSPMSVELLYMKGINEIIKIQEADTTNMDVYDKEFLMFEMSIMQEWYMNEHLHQELSEEEQLVLDTSLEMIADEVLSQPQGYFVHRDFHSRNIMMETGRKLVIIDYQDAKIGALTYDLVSILKDVYVRFDPEQMEKLALEFKALKGIDVSDEQFIRWFDWMGLQRHIKILGIFARLDIRDGKPAYLDDIPLTLEYIDEVCSKYKELAPLGKLFKR
;
A
#
# COMPACT_ATOMS: atom_id res chain seq x y z
N MET A 1 -9.60 11.34 -25.12
CA MET A 1 -8.51 12.23 -25.60
C MET A 1 -9.03 13.59 -26.13
N GLN A 2 -10.03 13.66 -27.01
CA GLN A 2 -10.56 14.94 -27.52
C GLN A 2 -11.14 15.81 -26.38
N GLN A 3 -11.90 15.21 -25.46
CA GLN A 3 -12.46 15.90 -24.28
C GLN A 3 -11.37 16.43 -23.33
N ILE A 4 -10.31 15.63 -23.08
CA ILE A 4 -9.17 16.06 -22.27
C ILE A 4 -8.51 17.30 -22.90
N LYS A 5 -8.25 17.28 -24.22
CA LYS A 5 -7.69 18.45 -24.91
C LYS A 5 -8.56 19.68 -24.78
N ALA A 6 -9.89 19.52 -25.02
CA ALA A 6 -10.84 20.62 -24.86
C ALA A 6 -10.80 21.21 -23.45
N TRP A 7 -10.71 20.36 -22.41
CA TRP A 7 -10.57 20.83 -21.03
C TRP A 7 -9.24 21.57 -20.80
N ILE A 8 -8.10 21.02 -21.26
CA ILE A 8 -6.79 21.67 -21.13
C ILE A 8 -6.76 23.03 -21.81
N ASP A 9 -7.42 23.17 -23.00
CA ASP A 9 -7.56 24.45 -23.70
C ASP A 9 -8.33 25.49 -22.84
N THR A 10 -9.35 25.05 -22.06
CA THR A 10 -10.09 25.95 -21.13
C THR A 10 -9.22 26.47 -19.99
N LEU A 11 -8.17 25.76 -19.61
CA LEU A 11 -7.21 26.18 -18.59
C LEU A 11 -6.18 27.20 -19.13
N GLY A 12 -6.24 27.51 -20.43
CA GLY A 12 -5.39 28.49 -21.09
C GLY A 12 -4.03 27.95 -21.57
N TYR A 13 -3.81 26.64 -21.46
CA TYR A 13 -2.60 26.01 -22.01
C TYR A 13 -2.64 26.00 -23.55
N LYS A 14 -1.50 26.25 -24.18
CA LYS A 14 -1.32 26.26 -25.64
C LYS A 14 -0.03 25.54 -26.00
N ASP A 15 0.07 25.10 -27.22
CA ASP A 15 1.28 24.46 -27.77
C ASP A 15 1.84 23.30 -26.90
N TYR A 16 0.92 22.49 -26.39
CA TYR A 16 1.21 21.39 -25.47
C TYR A 16 1.26 20.02 -26.19
N LYS A 17 1.97 19.07 -25.56
CA LYS A 17 1.98 17.66 -25.95
C LYS A 17 1.39 16.82 -24.81
N ILE A 18 0.58 15.82 -25.16
CA ILE A 18 0.02 14.86 -24.22
C ILE A 18 0.51 13.47 -24.60
N GLU A 19 1.12 12.76 -23.65
CA GLU A 19 1.58 11.37 -23.79
C GLU A 19 0.91 10.50 -22.73
N MET A 20 0.55 9.27 -23.10
CA MET A 20 0.03 8.31 -22.12
C MET A 20 1.17 7.85 -21.20
N VAL A 21 0.95 7.93 -19.90
CA VAL A 21 1.81 7.30 -18.90
C VAL A 21 1.23 5.91 -18.66
N GLY A 22 2.07 4.87 -18.61
CA GLY A 22 1.60 3.49 -18.44
C GLY A 22 0.57 3.39 -17.29
N GLY A 23 -0.53 2.69 -17.53
CA GLY A 23 -1.60 2.51 -16.56
C GLY A 23 -1.39 1.21 -15.78
N ASP A 24 -1.50 1.29 -14.46
CA ASP A 24 -1.56 0.15 -13.55
C ASP A 24 -2.97 -0.44 -13.44
N ALA A 25 -3.20 -1.33 -12.50
CA ALA A 25 -4.38 -2.16 -12.28
C ALA A 25 -5.73 -1.40 -12.04
N SER A 26 -5.78 -0.12 -12.34
CA SER A 26 -6.92 0.78 -12.12
C SER A 26 -7.61 1.14 -13.45
N PHE A 27 -8.92 1.45 -13.38
CA PHE A 27 -9.65 2.07 -14.50
C PHE A 27 -9.24 3.52 -14.75
N ARG A 28 -8.41 4.12 -13.87
CA ARG A 28 -7.83 5.46 -14.06
C ARG A 28 -6.75 5.40 -15.14
N LYS A 29 -6.78 6.39 -16.03
CA LYS A 29 -5.74 6.59 -17.03
C LYS A 29 -4.94 7.81 -16.69
N TYR A 30 -3.65 7.73 -16.90
CA TYR A 30 -2.75 8.84 -16.62
C TYR A 30 -2.06 9.30 -17.91
N PHE A 31 -2.02 10.61 -18.09
CA PHE A 31 -1.33 11.22 -19.24
C PHE A 31 -0.39 12.31 -18.73
N ARG A 32 0.78 12.39 -19.33
CA ARG A 32 1.72 13.47 -19.07
C ARG A 32 1.48 14.60 -20.06
N LEU A 33 1.18 15.78 -19.53
CA LEU A 33 1.03 17.03 -20.26
C LEU A 33 2.36 17.78 -20.21
N PHE A 34 2.93 18.06 -21.36
CA PHE A 34 4.12 18.88 -21.51
C PHE A 34 3.70 20.26 -22.03
N VAL A 35 4.10 21.32 -21.30
CA VAL A 35 3.86 22.72 -21.66
C VAL A 35 5.15 23.49 -21.39
N ASP A 36 5.77 24.02 -22.43
CA ASP A 36 7.07 24.65 -22.36
C ASP A 36 8.11 23.71 -21.69
N GLU A 37 8.78 24.17 -20.64
CA GLU A 37 9.77 23.40 -19.89
C GLU A 37 9.16 22.64 -18.68
N LYS A 38 7.82 22.64 -18.54
CA LYS A 38 7.12 22.01 -17.43
C LYS A 38 6.33 20.80 -17.88
N SER A 39 6.11 19.90 -16.94
CA SER A 39 5.19 18.80 -17.12
C SER A 39 4.20 18.68 -15.95
N TYR A 40 3.04 18.12 -16.25
CA TYR A 40 1.95 17.85 -15.33
C TYR A 40 1.38 16.47 -15.61
N ILE A 41 0.66 15.89 -14.67
CA ILE A 41 -0.08 14.66 -14.89
C ILE A 41 -1.57 14.98 -14.97
N ILE A 42 -2.22 14.51 -16.03
CA ILE A 42 -3.66 14.47 -16.16
C ILE A 42 -4.13 13.10 -15.66
N MET A 43 -4.93 13.07 -14.61
CA MET A 43 -5.63 11.88 -14.15
C MET A 43 -7.02 11.87 -14.77
N ASP A 44 -7.32 10.85 -15.55
CA ASP A 44 -8.61 10.60 -16.18
C ASP A 44 -9.33 9.47 -15.44
N SER A 45 -10.34 9.85 -14.66
CA SER A 45 -11.27 8.98 -13.93
C SER A 45 -12.68 9.02 -14.56
N SER A 46 -12.80 9.35 -15.83
CA SER A 46 -14.11 9.46 -16.51
C SER A 46 -14.93 8.16 -16.51
N ALA A 47 -14.29 7.02 -16.31
CA ALA A 47 -14.97 5.73 -16.17
C ALA A 47 -15.61 5.54 -14.78
N ASP A 48 -15.13 6.26 -13.75
CA ASP A 48 -15.63 6.25 -12.38
C ASP A 48 -15.32 7.62 -11.73
N VAL A 49 -16.21 8.58 -11.98
CA VAL A 49 -16.03 9.97 -11.52
C VAL A 49 -16.06 10.08 -10.00
N ASP A 50 -16.84 9.23 -9.33
CA ASP A 50 -16.99 9.24 -7.89
C ASP A 50 -15.67 8.88 -7.18
N SER A 51 -14.77 8.14 -7.83
CA SER A 51 -13.45 7.81 -7.32
C SER A 51 -12.53 9.04 -7.14
N LEU A 52 -12.87 10.20 -7.71
CA LEU A 52 -12.13 11.45 -7.50
C LEU A 52 -12.30 12.02 -6.10
N TYR A 53 -13.49 11.84 -5.48
CA TYR A 53 -13.77 12.44 -4.17
C TYR A 53 -12.85 11.91 -3.07
N PRO A 54 -12.66 10.59 -2.90
CA PRO A 54 -11.68 10.07 -1.96
C PRO A 54 -10.26 10.57 -2.24
N PHE A 55 -9.84 10.60 -3.51
CA PHE A 55 -8.50 11.10 -3.87
C PHE A 55 -8.30 12.55 -3.42
N ILE A 56 -9.28 13.44 -3.69
CA ILE A 56 -9.19 14.85 -3.32
C ILE A 56 -9.24 15.04 -1.81
N ASP A 57 -10.17 14.38 -1.11
CA ASP A 57 -10.33 14.49 0.34
C ASP A 57 -9.06 14.02 1.07
N ILE A 58 -8.55 12.83 0.74
CA ILE A 58 -7.35 12.29 1.35
C ILE A 58 -6.12 13.17 1.04
N SER A 59 -5.99 13.67 -0.19
CA SER A 59 -4.93 14.62 -0.55
C SER A 59 -4.90 15.85 0.37
N VAL A 60 -6.07 16.43 0.64
CA VAL A 60 -6.20 17.61 1.52
C VAL A 60 -5.82 17.26 2.96
N ARG A 61 -6.23 16.12 3.48
CA ARG A 61 -5.89 15.64 4.85
C ARG A 61 -4.39 15.44 5.01
N LEU A 62 -3.75 14.75 4.06
CA LEU A 62 -2.31 14.50 4.07
C LEU A 62 -1.51 15.79 3.97
N LEU A 63 -1.89 16.73 3.10
CA LEU A 63 -1.21 18.03 3.01
C LEU A 63 -1.33 18.83 4.31
N LYS A 64 -2.48 18.79 5.00
CA LYS A 64 -2.63 19.42 6.32
C LYS A 64 -1.73 18.79 7.38
N ALA A 65 -1.52 17.48 7.31
CA ALA A 65 -0.58 16.74 8.15
C ALA A 65 0.89 16.91 7.73
N LYS A 66 1.18 17.78 6.74
CA LYS A 66 2.53 18.05 6.20
C LYS A 66 3.18 16.82 5.53
N VAL A 67 2.36 15.92 5.01
CA VAL A 67 2.78 14.85 4.12
C VAL A 67 2.74 15.38 2.69
N GLU A 68 3.82 15.16 1.95
CA GLU A 68 3.86 15.58 0.55
C GLU A 68 3.15 14.54 -0.33
N VAL A 69 2.20 15.04 -1.11
CA VAL A 69 1.42 14.29 -2.11
C VAL A 69 1.35 15.10 -3.40
N PRO A 70 0.96 14.52 -4.54
CA PRO A 70 0.74 15.27 -5.78
C PRO A 70 -0.24 16.43 -5.55
N ARG A 71 0.14 17.64 -5.91
CA ARG A 71 -0.72 18.83 -5.75
C ARG A 71 -1.73 18.88 -6.87
N ILE A 72 -2.99 19.09 -6.53
CA ILE A 72 -4.07 19.31 -7.50
C ILE A 72 -3.96 20.75 -7.98
N ILE A 73 -3.74 20.92 -9.29
CA ILE A 73 -3.55 22.21 -9.97
C ILE A 73 -4.89 22.71 -10.52
N ALA A 74 -5.65 21.80 -11.13
CA ALA A 74 -6.98 22.06 -11.65
C ALA A 74 -7.84 20.81 -11.57
N GLN A 75 -9.16 21.00 -11.57
CA GLN A 75 -10.12 19.90 -11.51
C GLN A 75 -11.30 20.15 -12.45
N ASN A 76 -11.81 19.07 -13.04
CA ASN A 76 -13.07 19.02 -13.76
C ASN A 76 -13.83 17.80 -13.25
N LEU A 77 -14.60 18.01 -12.19
CA LEU A 77 -15.32 16.93 -11.51
C LEU A 77 -16.48 16.39 -12.36
N GLN A 78 -17.03 17.21 -13.28
CA GLN A 78 -18.12 16.78 -14.15
C GLN A 78 -17.67 15.69 -15.14
N ASP A 79 -16.48 15.87 -15.72
CA ASP A 79 -15.94 14.94 -16.73
C ASP A 79 -14.95 13.92 -16.14
N GLY A 80 -14.62 14.03 -14.85
CA GLY A 80 -13.74 13.09 -14.16
C GLY A 80 -12.24 13.35 -14.35
N TYR A 81 -11.80 14.62 -14.47
CA TYR A 81 -10.38 14.94 -14.71
C TYR A 81 -9.76 15.73 -13.57
N LEU A 82 -8.50 15.38 -13.23
CA LEU A 82 -7.62 16.22 -12.42
C LEU A 82 -6.33 16.53 -13.18
N LEU A 83 -5.82 17.76 -13.01
CA LEU A 83 -4.46 18.12 -13.37
C LEU A 83 -3.65 18.19 -12.08
N ILE A 84 -2.62 17.37 -11.96
CA ILE A 84 -1.78 17.25 -10.76
C ILE A 84 -0.31 17.47 -11.10
N THR A 85 0.52 17.71 -10.08
CA THR A 85 1.97 17.85 -10.28
C THR A 85 2.57 16.57 -10.86
N ASP A 86 3.50 16.71 -11.81
CA ASP A 86 4.32 15.60 -12.29
C ASP A 86 5.52 15.39 -11.38
N LEU A 87 5.65 14.20 -10.84
CA LEU A 87 6.73 13.78 -9.93
C LEU A 87 7.86 13.04 -10.65
N GLY A 88 7.79 12.98 -11.98
CA GLY A 88 8.70 12.18 -12.79
C GLY A 88 8.36 10.69 -12.78
N SER A 89 9.39 9.83 -12.80
CA SER A 89 9.20 8.37 -12.89
C SER A 89 10.05 7.59 -11.87
N ARG A 90 10.66 8.28 -10.90
CA ARG A 90 11.60 7.63 -9.97
C ARG A 90 10.91 7.29 -8.66
N HIS A 91 10.76 6.01 -8.40
CA HIS A 91 10.21 5.48 -7.16
C HIS A 91 11.30 5.27 -6.09
N LEU A 92 10.88 5.11 -4.84
CA LEU A 92 11.78 4.74 -3.75
C LEU A 92 12.45 3.40 -4.05
N ALA A 93 11.71 2.43 -4.59
CA ALA A 93 12.22 1.13 -5.01
C ALA A 93 13.46 1.22 -5.92
N ASP A 94 13.51 2.20 -6.82
CA ASP A 94 14.60 2.38 -7.81
C ASP A 94 15.93 2.85 -7.17
N VAL A 95 15.89 3.31 -5.93
CA VAL A 95 17.06 3.91 -5.24
C VAL A 95 17.46 3.19 -3.97
N LEU A 96 16.67 2.21 -3.55
CA LEU A 96 17.00 1.39 -2.39
C LEU A 96 18.23 0.52 -2.67
N SER A 97 19.11 0.47 -1.69
CA SER A 97 20.31 -0.38 -1.70
C SER A 97 20.72 -0.66 -0.25
N PRO A 98 21.57 -1.64 0.03
CA PRO A 98 22.07 -1.88 1.39
C PRO A 98 22.71 -0.65 2.06
N MET A 99 23.30 0.27 1.26
CA MET A 99 23.93 1.51 1.78
C MET A 99 22.92 2.63 2.02
N SER A 100 21.76 2.63 1.37
CA SER A 100 20.78 3.74 1.43
C SER A 100 19.53 3.40 2.23
N VAL A 101 19.26 2.11 2.48
CA VAL A 101 18.00 1.63 3.05
C VAL A 101 17.71 2.23 4.41
N GLU A 102 18.66 2.23 5.34
CA GLU A 102 18.45 2.77 6.69
C GLU A 102 18.04 4.25 6.66
N LEU A 103 18.77 5.07 5.89
CA LEU A 103 18.45 6.49 5.75
C LEU A 103 17.09 6.73 5.09
N LEU A 104 16.79 5.97 4.01
CA LEU A 104 15.58 6.17 3.24
C LEU A 104 14.35 5.63 3.97
N TYR A 105 14.48 4.50 4.66
CA TYR A 105 13.39 3.95 5.45
C TYR A 105 13.12 4.78 6.70
N MET A 106 14.14 5.37 7.35
CA MET A 106 13.92 6.35 8.41
C MET A 106 13.15 7.59 7.93
N LYS A 107 13.38 8.03 6.69
CA LYS A 107 12.55 9.09 6.10
C LYS A 107 11.11 8.60 5.89
N GLY A 108 10.91 7.39 5.38
CA GLY A 108 9.59 6.77 5.25
C GLY A 108 8.86 6.65 6.60
N ILE A 109 9.55 6.20 7.64
CA ILE A 109 9.04 6.13 9.01
C ILE A 109 8.58 7.51 9.50
N ASN A 110 9.34 8.56 9.25
CA ASN A 110 8.91 9.93 9.61
C ASN A 110 7.68 10.39 8.81
N GLU A 111 7.51 9.96 7.56
CA GLU A 111 6.27 10.22 6.81
C GLU A 111 5.09 9.42 7.39
N ILE A 112 5.28 8.15 7.79
CA ILE A 112 4.24 7.36 8.48
C ILE A 112 3.77 8.07 9.76
N ILE A 113 4.69 8.59 10.56
CA ILE A 113 4.33 9.33 11.78
C ILE A 113 3.43 10.52 11.47
N LYS A 114 3.72 11.29 10.41
CA LYS A 114 2.88 12.41 9.97
C LYS A 114 1.52 11.93 9.41
N ILE A 115 1.52 10.85 8.61
CA ILE A 115 0.30 10.23 8.06
C ILE A 115 -0.63 9.84 9.21
N GLN A 116 -0.11 9.22 10.26
CA GLN A 116 -0.88 8.80 11.43
C GLN A 116 -1.47 9.95 12.25
N GLU A 117 -1.02 11.18 12.04
CA GLU A 117 -1.56 12.41 12.64
C GLU A 117 -2.60 13.10 11.75
N ALA A 118 -2.85 12.59 10.55
CA ALA A 118 -3.85 13.16 9.66
C ALA A 118 -5.27 12.97 10.21
N ASP A 119 -6.17 13.88 9.83
CA ASP A 119 -7.57 13.85 10.25
C ASP A 119 -8.27 12.59 9.72
N THR A 120 -8.85 11.80 10.63
CA THR A 120 -9.57 10.55 10.35
C THR A 120 -11.10 10.71 10.38
N THR A 121 -11.62 11.93 10.53
CA THR A 121 -13.07 12.18 10.64
C THR A 121 -13.81 11.63 9.43
N ASN A 122 -14.84 10.81 9.68
CA ASN A 122 -15.68 10.16 8.65
C ASN A 122 -14.94 9.22 7.69
N MET A 123 -13.78 8.72 8.06
CA MET A 123 -13.12 7.65 7.31
C MET A 123 -13.63 6.27 7.76
N ASP A 124 -13.61 5.31 6.85
CA ASP A 124 -13.94 3.93 7.16
C ASP A 124 -12.90 3.30 8.09
N VAL A 125 -13.38 2.43 8.98
CA VAL A 125 -12.54 1.66 9.90
C VAL A 125 -12.12 0.35 9.23
N TYR A 126 -10.89 -0.03 9.46
CA TYR A 126 -10.34 -1.33 9.11
C TYR A 126 -10.63 -2.32 10.25
N ASP A 127 -11.89 -2.76 10.32
CA ASP A 127 -12.42 -3.61 11.38
C ASP A 127 -12.11 -5.10 11.15
N LYS A 128 -12.58 -5.95 12.08
CA LYS A 128 -12.38 -7.40 12.01
C LYS A 128 -13.01 -8.02 10.76
N GLU A 129 -14.20 -7.58 10.39
CA GLU A 129 -14.91 -8.11 9.21
C GLU A 129 -14.10 -7.82 7.93
N PHE A 130 -13.56 -6.62 7.80
CA PHE A 130 -12.75 -6.24 6.67
C PHE A 130 -11.37 -6.93 6.65
N LEU A 131 -10.71 -7.12 7.83
CA LEU A 131 -9.49 -7.91 7.96
C LEU A 131 -9.70 -9.35 7.48
N MET A 132 -10.78 -9.99 7.94
CA MET A 132 -11.13 -11.36 7.55
C MET A 132 -11.46 -11.45 6.07
N PHE A 133 -12.24 -10.52 5.53
CA PHE A 133 -12.54 -10.45 4.10
C PHE A 133 -11.26 -10.37 3.25
N GLU A 134 -10.32 -9.48 3.59
CA GLU A 134 -9.07 -9.35 2.83
C GLU A 134 -8.22 -10.62 2.89
N MET A 135 -8.16 -11.30 4.04
CA MET A 135 -7.42 -12.57 4.15
C MET A 135 -8.12 -13.72 3.38
N SER A 136 -9.45 -13.71 3.28
CA SER A 136 -10.18 -14.75 2.53
C SER A 136 -9.90 -14.72 1.01
N ILE A 137 -9.47 -13.58 0.47
CA ILE A 137 -9.05 -13.45 -0.94
C ILE A 137 -7.91 -14.43 -1.27
N MET A 138 -7.04 -14.73 -0.30
CA MET A 138 -5.96 -15.70 -0.48
C MET A 138 -6.50 -17.12 -0.71
N GLN A 139 -7.49 -17.57 0.06
CA GLN A 139 -8.07 -18.90 -0.15
C GLN A 139 -8.73 -18.98 -1.53
N GLU A 140 -9.56 -17.98 -1.88
CA GLU A 140 -10.29 -17.97 -3.16
C GLU A 140 -9.31 -17.98 -4.35
N TRP A 141 -8.38 -17.04 -4.39
CA TRP A 141 -7.57 -16.80 -5.60
C TRP A 141 -6.25 -17.52 -5.62
N TYR A 142 -5.54 -17.60 -4.47
CA TYR A 142 -4.24 -18.24 -4.44
C TYR A 142 -4.36 -19.77 -4.25
N MET A 143 -5.11 -20.24 -3.24
CA MET A 143 -5.21 -21.68 -3.00
C MET A 143 -6.11 -22.36 -4.04
N ASN A 144 -7.34 -21.88 -4.22
CA ASN A 144 -8.31 -22.57 -5.07
C ASN A 144 -8.02 -22.36 -6.57
N GLU A 145 -7.88 -21.10 -7.02
CA GLU A 145 -7.77 -20.80 -8.44
C GLU A 145 -6.33 -20.93 -8.99
N HIS A 146 -5.31 -20.48 -8.25
CA HIS A 146 -3.92 -20.53 -8.73
C HIS A 146 -3.25 -21.88 -8.48
N LEU A 147 -3.37 -22.44 -7.27
CA LEU A 147 -2.77 -23.73 -6.91
C LEU A 147 -3.69 -24.94 -7.21
N HIS A 148 -4.97 -24.73 -7.50
CA HIS A 148 -5.99 -25.78 -7.62
C HIS A 148 -6.02 -26.71 -6.39
N GLN A 149 -5.84 -26.14 -5.21
CA GLN A 149 -5.75 -26.83 -3.93
C GLN A 149 -7.11 -26.79 -3.23
N GLU A 150 -7.69 -27.95 -2.99
CA GLU A 150 -8.84 -28.11 -2.10
C GLU A 150 -8.36 -28.47 -0.70
N LEU A 151 -8.87 -27.79 0.33
CA LEU A 151 -8.60 -28.09 1.72
C LEU A 151 -9.55 -29.16 2.24
N SER A 152 -9.05 -30.11 3.03
CA SER A 152 -9.87 -31.00 3.83
C SER A 152 -10.60 -30.21 4.93
N GLU A 153 -11.62 -30.81 5.56
CA GLU A 153 -12.36 -30.18 6.67
C GLU A 153 -11.41 -29.78 7.84
N GLU A 154 -10.43 -30.63 8.15
CA GLU A 154 -9.43 -30.36 9.19
C GLU A 154 -8.53 -29.16 8.82
N GLU A 155 -8.08 -29.08 7.58
CA GLU A 155 -7.27 -28.00 7.06
C GLU A 155 -8.04 -26.68 6.98
N GLN A 156 -9.32 -26.73 6.59
CA GLN A 156 -10.19 -25.57 6.61
C GLN A 156 -10.35 -25.03 8.04
N LEU A 157 -10.56 -25.91 9.00
CA LEU A 157 -10.64 -25.51 10.40
C LEU A 157 -9.34 -24.85 10.90
N VAL A 158 -8.17 -25.37 10.49
CA VAL A 158 -6.86 -24.79 10.79
C VAL A 158 -6.75 -23.40 10.18
N LEU A 159 -7.14 -23.24 8.91
CA LEU A 159 -7.11 -21.94 8.23
C LEU A 159 -8.02 -20.95 8.95
N ASP A 160 -9.29 -21.26 9.12
CA ASP A 160 -10.27 -20.36 9.73
C ASP A 160 -9.86 -19.91 11.13
N THR A 161 -9.42 -20.87 11.97
CA THR A 161 -8.94 -20.56 13.33
C THR A 161 -7.71 -19.65 13.31
N SER A 162 -6.79 -19.88 12.37
CA SER A 162 -5.58 -19.08 12.25
C SER A 162 -5.88 -17.65 11.77
N LEU A 163 -6.79 -17.48 10.81
CA LEU A 163 -7.20 -16.16 10.33
C LEU A 163 -7.91 -15.35 11.43
N GLU A 164 -8.75 -16.01 12.24
CA GLU A 164 -9.38 -15.40 13.43
C GLU A 164 -8.32 -14.93 14.44
N MET A 165 -7.34 -15.78 14.77
CA MET A 165 -6.25 -15.41 15.69
C MET A 165 -5.43 -14.23 15.15
N ILE A 166 -5.16 -14.19 13.84
CA ILE A 166 -4.43 -13.09 13.21
C ILE A 166 -5.23 -11.80 13.33
N ALA A 167 -6.52 -11.82 13.02
CA ALA A 167 -7.37 -10.64 13.13
C ALA A 167 -7.43 -10.13 14.57
N ASP A 168 -7.56 -11.02 15.55
CA ASP A 168 -7.62 -10.66 16.98
C ASP A 168 -6.29 -10.04 17.46
N GLU A 169 -5.14 -10.60 17.07
CA GLU A 169 -3.83 -10.03 17.41
C GLU A 169 -3.62 -8.65 16.75
N VAL A 170 -4.00 -8.50 15.47
CA VAL A 170 -3.95 -7.21 14.78
C VAL A 170 -4.79 -6.14 15.47
N LEU A 171 -5.95 -6.52 16.01
CA LEU A 171 -6.83 -5.61 16.73
C LEU A 171 -6.39 -5.35 18.18
N SER A 172 -5.51 -6.17 18.75
CA SER A 172 -4.97 -5.99 20.10
C SER A 172 -3.99 -4.81 20.23
N GLN A 173 -3.39 -4.38 19.12
CA GLN A 173 -2.50 -3.22 19.11
C GLN A 173 -3.29 -1.90 19.10
N PRO A 174 -2.66 -0.75 19.40
CA PRO A 174 -3.31 0.55 19.29
C PRO A 174 -3.94 0.77 17.90
N GLN A 175 -5.22 1.15 17.91
CA GLN A 175 -6.04 1.41 16.73
C GLN A 175 -6.35 2.91 16.62
N GLY A 176 -7.02 3.31 15.53
CA GLY A 176 -7.49 4.68 15.34
C GLY A 176 -6.54 5.57 14.53
N TYR A 177 -5.47 5.01 13.99
CA TYR A 177 -4.52 5.74 13.16
C TYR A 177 -5.00 5.84 11.71
N PHE A 178 -4.66 6.95 11.07
CA PHE A 178 -4.74 7.04 9.61
C PHE A 178 -3.75 6.05 9.01
N VAL A 179 -4.22 5.14 8.16
CA VAL A 179 -3.45 4.11 7.48
C VAL A 179 -3.58 4.28 5.98
N HIS A 180 -2.46 4.42 5.30
CA HIS A 180 -2.39 4.53 3.84
C HIS A 180 -2.76 3.20 3.15
N ARG A 181 -2.47 2.07 3.76
CA ARG A 181 -2.64 0.67 3.32
C ARG A 181 -1.60 0.17 2.31
N ASP A 182 -1.18 1.00 1.39
CA ASP A 182 -0.22 0.61 0.34
C ASP A 182 1.06 1.48 0.38
N PHE A 183 1.59 1.68 1.62
CA PHE A 183 2.80 2.47 1.88
C PHE A 183 4.08 1.67 1.63
N HIS A 184 4.25 1.17 0.42
CA HIS A 184 5.42 0.41 -0.03
C HIS A 184 6.29 1.21 -1.01
N SER A 185 7.48 0.71 -1.32
CA SER A 185 8.51 1.44 -2.07
C SER A 185 8.10 1.86 -3.49
N ARG A 186 7.14 1.17 -4.11
CA ARG A 186 6.59 1.53 -5.43
C ARG A 186 5.55 2.66 -5.38
N ASN A 187 4.97 2.96 -4.21
CA ASN A 187 4.00 4.04 -4.01
C ASN A 187 4.60 5.29 -3.34
N ILE A 188 5.92 5.36 -3.27
CA ILE A 188 6.67 6.50 -2.76
C ILE A 188 7.56 7.03 -3.88
N MET A 189 7.28 8.25 -4.35
CA MET A 189 8.07 8.91 -5.37
C MET A 189 9.27 9.64 -4.77
N MET A 190 10.38 9.65 -5.49
CA MET A 190 11.61 10.34 -5.10
C MET A 190 11.81 11.60 -5.93
N GLU A 191 11.44 12.74 -5.36
CA GLU A 191 11.67 14.04 -5.99
C GLU A 191 13.12 14.49 -5.84
N THR A 192 13.52 15.52 -6.59
CA THR A 192 14.83 16.14 -6.51
C THR A 192 15.15 16.55 -5.07
N GLY A 193 16.39 16.30 -4.61
CA GLY A 193 16.78 16.56 -3.22
C GLY A 193 16.40 15.46 -2.21
N ARG A 194 15.98 14.28 -2.69
CA ARG A 194 15.57 13.13 -1.87
C ARG A 194 14.35 13.40 -0.99
N LYS A 195 13.42 14.22 -1.46
CA LYS A 195 12.11 14.42 -0.86
C LYS A 195 11.22 13.24 -1.24
N LEU A 196 10.49 12.69 -0.28
CA LEU A 196 9.50 11.65 -0.51
C LEU A 196 8.15 12.30 -0.82
N VAL A 197 7.45 11.79 -1.83
CA VAL A 197 6.08 12.20 -2.19
C VAL A 197 5.24 10.94 -2.28
N ILE A 198 4.15 10.90 -1.53
CA ILE A 198 3.32 9.72 -1.36
C ILE A 198 2.20 9.73 -2.42
N ILE A 199 1.99 8.59 -3.08
CA ILE A 199 0.94 8.39 -4.09
C ILE A 199 0.07 7.19 -3.73
N ASP A 200 -1.06 7.03 -4.41
CA ASP A 200 -1.97 5.87 -4.26
C ASP A 200 -2.62 5.77 -2.87
N TYR A 201 -3.05 6.91 -2.33
CA TYR A 201 -3.56 7.07 -0.95
C TYR A 201 -5.09 7.08 -0.83
N GLN A 202 -5.84 7.01 -1.93
CA GLN A 202 -7.30 7.21 -1.93
C GLN A 202 -8.09 6.13 -1.20
N ASP A 203 -7.48 4.95 -0.97
CA ASP A 203 -8.08 3.82 -0.24
C ASP A 203 -7.70 3.77 1.25
N ALA A 204 -7.19 4.89 1.79
CA ALA A 204 -6.82 5.01 3.18
C ALA A 204 -8.00 4.72 4.12
N LYS A 205 -7.69 4.17 5.29
CA LYS A 205 -8.66 3.79 6.33
C LYS A 205 -8.16 4.17 7.72
N ILE A 206 -9.02 4.04 8.73
CA ILE A 206 -8.62 4.07 10.14
C ILE A 206 -8.20 2.65 10.52
N GLY A 207 -6.99 2.47 11.06
CA GLY A 207 -6.51 1.12 11.35
C GLY A 207 -5.41 1.06 12.41
N ALA A 208 -4.65 -0.01 12.33
CA ALA A 208 -3.67 -0.44 13.29
C ALA A 208 -2.34 0.35 13.19
N LEU A 209 -1.72 0.60 14.34
CA LEU A 209 -0.46 1.34 14.48
C LEU A 209 0.64 0.87 13.53
N THR A 210 0.81 -0.44 13.35
CA THR A 210 1.95 -1.01 12.62
C THR A 210 1.70 -1.27 11.15
N TYR A 211 0.50 -0.99 10.60
CA TYR A 211 0.13 -1.37 9.23
C TYR A 211 1.09 -0.82 8.16
N ASP A 212 1.26 0.49 8.11
CA ASP A 212 2.12 1.13 7.10
C ASP A 212 3.61 0.90 7.38
N LEU A 213 3.98 0.71 8.65
CA LEU A 213 5.33 0.33 9.03
C LEU A 213 5.73 -1.03 8.45
N VAL A 214 4.82 -2.01 8.52
CA VAL A 214 5.00 -3.31 7.88
C VAL A 214 5.08 -3.16 6.37
N SER A 215 4.23 -2.32 5.79
CA SER A 215 4.17 -2.13 4.33
C SER A 215 5.50 -1.69 3.73
N ILE A 216 6.27 -0.87 4.44
CA ILE A 216 7.59 -0.41 3.98
C ILE A 216 8.74 -1.32 4.44
N LEU A 217 8.73 -1.82 5.69
CA LEU A 217 9.86 -2.60 6.24
C LEU A 217 9.83 -4.08 5.82
N LYS A 218 8.66 -4.63 5.52
CA LYS A 218 8.45 -5.96 4.96
C LYS A 218 7.79 -5.88 3.58
N ASP A 219 8.34 -5.00 2.73
CA ASP A 219 7.88 -4.76 1.36
C ASP A 219 8.05 -6.03 0.52
N VAL A 220 7.02 -6.39 -0.24
CA VAL A 220 7.03 -7.61 -1.07
C VAL A 220 7.82 -7.45 -2.38
N TYR A 221 8.28 -6.25 -2.68
CA TYR A 221 9.05 -5.93 -3.90
C TYR A 221 10.57 -5.87 -3.66
N VAL A 222 10.99 -5.64 -2.42
CA VAL A 222 12.40 -5.53 -2.04
C VAL A 222 12.62 -6.11 -0.64
N ARG A 223 13.72 -6.84 -0.46
CA ARG A 223 14.06 -7.45 0.82
C ARG A 223 15.42 -6.95 1.31
N PHE A 224 15.47 -6.62 2.59
CA PHE A 224 16.69 -6.26 3.31
C PHE A 224 16.87 -7.15 4.54
N ASP A 225 18.01 -6.97 5.23
CA ASP A 225 18.35 -7.72 6.43
C ASP A 225 17.24 -7.65 7.48
N PRO A 226 16.69 -8.80 7.93
CA PRO A 226 15.60 -8.83 8.92
C PRO A 226 15.95 -8.16 10.24
N GLU A 227 17.20 -8.29 10.75
CA GLU A 227 17.64 -7.64 11.99
C GLU A 227 17.66 -6.12 11.85
N GLN A 228 18.05 -5.62 10.67
CA GLN A 228 18.00 -4.17 10.38
C GLN A 228 16.55 -3.68 10.31
N MET A 229 15.63 -4.46 9.73
CA MET A 229 14.20 -4.08 9.67
C MET A 229 13.56 -4.09 11.06
N GLU A 230 13.89 -5.05 11.90
CA GLU A 230 13.42 -5.10 13.29
C GLU A 230 13.93 -3.90 14.09
N LYS A 231 15.22 -3.55 13.95
CA LYS A 231 15.79 -2.33 14.55
C LYS A 231 15.01 -1.07 14.14
N LEU A 232 14.73 -0.89 12.86
CA LEU A 232 13.95 0.25 12.36
C LEU A 232 12.51 0.25 12.91
N ALA A 233 11.90 -0.92 13.07
CA ALA A 233 10.58 -1.02 13.69
C ALA A 233 10.62 -0.57 15.17
N LEU A 234 11.65 -0.93 15.93
CA LEU A 234 11.83 -0.49 17.30
C LEU A 234 12.17 1.02 17.40
N GLU A 235 12.88 1.58 16.43
CA GLU A 235 13.07 3.02 16.32
C GLU A 235 11.75 3.77 16.12
N PHE A 236 10.85 3.25 15.26
CA PHE A 236 9.50 3.80 15.13
C PHE A 236 8.73 3.75 16.47
N LYS A 237 8.78 2.60 17.19
CA LYS A 237 8.19 2.46 18.53
C LYS A 237 8.65 3.56 19.47
N ALA A 238 9.98 3.80 19.52
CA ALA A 238 10.57 4.83 20.35
C ALA A 238 10.14 6.25 19.96
N LEU A 239 10.14 6.56 18.66
CA LEU A 239 9.70 7.87 18.14
C LEU A 239 8.22 8.16 18.43
N LYS A 240 7.37 7.12 18.39
CA LYS A 240 5.93 7.24 18.72
C LYS A 240 5.67 7.23 20.23
N GLY A 241 6.67 6.91 21.07
CA GLY A 241 6.50 6.80 22.50
C GLY A 241 5.56 5.68 22.96
N ILE A 242 5.59 4.54 22.27
CA ILE A 242 4.70 3.40 22.57
C ILE A 242 5.24 2.64 23.80
N ASP A 243 4.48 2.66 24.88
CA ASP A 243 4.85 2.05 26.16
C ASP A 243 4.37 0.58 26.23
N VAL A 244 5.11 -0.30 25.56
CA VAL A 244 4.99 -1.76 25.64
C VAL A 244 6.39 -2.38 25.53
N SER A 245 6.55 -3.66 25.89
CA SER A 245 7.83 -4.35 25.67
C SER A 245 8.20 -4.44 24.19
N ASP A 246 9.47 -4.60 23.88
CA ASP A 246 9.92 -4.76 22.50
C ASP A 246 9.35 -6.04 21.89
N GLU A 247 9.26 -7.11 22.68
CA GLU A 247 8.68 -8.39 22.25
C GLU A 247 7.20 -8.23 21.85
N GLN A 248 6.42 -7.47 22.62
CA GLN A 248 5.01 -7.22 22.29
C GLN A 248 4.87 -6.35 21.05
N PHE A 249 5.72 -5.33 20.90
CA PHE A 249 5.69 -4.47 19.71
C PHE A 249 6.07 -5.25 18.45
N ILE A 250 7.12 -6.08 18.50
CA ILE A 250 7.53 -6.93 17.39
C ILE A 250 6.49 -8.00 17.08
N ARG A 251 5.79 -8.53 18.09
CA ARG A 251 4.65 -9.41 17.86
C ARG A 251 3.55 -8.72 17.05
N TRP A 252 3.14 -7.51 17.41
CA TRP A 252 2.17 -6.73 16.63
C TRP A 252 2.64 -6.47 15.20
N PHE A 253 3.91 -6.11 15.04
CA PHE A 253 4.53 -5.87 13.74
C PHE A 253 4.53 -7.14 12.87
N ASP A 254 4.93 -8.28 13.41
CA ASP A 254 4.97 -9.56 12.69
C ASP A 254 3.56 -10.03 12.29
N TRP A 255 2.60 -9.97 13.21
CA TRP A 255 1.24 -10.45 12.96
C TRP A 255 0.48 -9.53 12.00
N MET A 256 0.71 -8.24 12.05
CA MET A 256 0.21 -7.32 11.03
C MET A 256 0.84 -7.62 9.66
N GLY A 257 2.13 -7.96 9.65
CA GLY A 257 2.83 -8.42 8.44
C GLY A 257 2.20 -9.68 7.87
N LEU A 258 1.90 -10.65 8.72
CA LEU A 258 1.27 -11.90 8.30
C LEU A 258 -0.12 -11.66 7.67
N GLN A 259 -0.99 -10.84 8.29
CA GLN A 259 -2.27 -10.45 7.73
C GLN A 259 -2.09 -9.86 6.32
N ARG A 260 -1.17 -8.88 6.20
CA ARG A 260 -0.93 -8.19 4.94
C ARG A 260 -0.38 -9.12 3.86
N HIS A 261 0.55 -10.00 4.19
CA HIS A 261 1.15 -10.93 3.23
C HIS A 261 0.16 -12.00 2.76
N ILE A 262 -0.69 -12.52 3.65
CA ILE A 262 -1.79 -13.44 3.28
C ILE A 262 -2.73 -12.74 2.28
N LYS A 263 -3.18 -11.53 2.57
CA LYS A 263 -3.98 -10.73 1.64
C LYS A 263 -3.29 -10.57 0.28
N ILE A 264 -2.01 -10.22 0.26
CA ILE A 264 -1.24 -9.94 -0.96
C ILE A 264 -1.13 -11.19 -1.84
N LEU A 265 -0.94 -12.38 -1.28
CA LEU A 265 -0.95 -13.63 -2.07
C LEU A 265 -2.23 -13.75 -2.91
N GLY A 266 -3.38 -13.52 -2.29
CA GLY A 266 -4.66 -13.57 -2.99
C GLY A 266 -4.78 -12.47 -4.05
N ILE A 267 -4.32 -11.25 -3.74
CA ILE A 267 -4.34 -10.13 -4.69
C ILE A 267 -3.46 -10.42 -5.90
N PHE A 268 -2.24 -10.93 -5.73
CA PHE A 268 -1.33 -11.23 -6.84
C PHE A 268 -1.88 -12.33 -7.75
N ALA A 269 -2.42 -13.41 -7.18
CA ALA A 269 -3.08 -14.45 -7.95
C ALA A 269 -4.31 -13.91 -8.71
N ARG A 270 -5.13 -13.07 -8.06
CA ARG A 270 -6.30 -12.43 -8.70
C ARG A 270 -5.90 -11.51 -9.86
N LEU A 271 -4.83 -10.73 -9.70
CA LEU A 271 -4.32 -9.83 -10.75
C LEU A 271 -3.87 -10.60 -11.99
N ASP A 272 -3.27 -11.79 -11.82
CA ASP A 272 -2.94 -12.66 -12.94
C ASP A 272 -4.21 -13.23 -13.60
N ILE A 273 -5.02 -13.94 -12.82
CA ILE A 273 -6.14 -14.76 -13.34
C ILE A 273 -7.26 -13.89 -13.90
N ARG A 274 -7.67 -12.84 -13.15
CA ARG A 274 -8.79 -11.98 -13.54
C ARG A 274 -8.37 -10.85 -14.48
N ASP A 275 -7.21 -10.23 -14.23
CA ASP A 275 -6.81 -8.98 -14.87
C ASP A 275 -5.71 -9.18 -15.91
N GLY A 276 -5.20 -10.42 -16.10
CA GLY A 276 -4.18 -10.77 -17.10
C GLY A 276 -2.82 -10.11 -16.86
N LYS A 277 -2.41 -9.98 -15.58
CA LYS A 277 -1.17 -9.31 -15.15
C LYS A 277 -0.19 -10.29 -14.47
N PRO A 278 0.44 -11.21 -15.23
CA PRO A 278 1.27 -12.28 -14.67
C PRO A 278 2.53 -11.79 -13.97
N ALA A 279 2.99 -10.57 -14.22
CA ALA A 279 4.20 -10.03 -13.60
C ALA A 279 4.14 -9.98 -12.06
N TYR A 280 2.94 -9.94 -11.47
CA TYR A 280 2.78 -9.98 -10.01
C TYR A 280 3.06 -11.36 -9.39
N LEU A 281 3.06 -12.44 -10.19
CA LEU A 281 3.43 -13.77 -9.72
C LEU A 281 4.91 -13.87 -9.33
N ASP A 282 5.77 -13.03 -9.90
CA ASP A 282 7.19 -12.99 -9.58
C ASP A 282 7.45 -12.53 -8.13
N ASP A 283 6.51 -11.84 -7.50
CA ASP A 283 6.60 -11.33 -6.14
C ASP A 283 6.00 -12.32 -5.08
N ILE A 284 5.35 -13.42 -5.52
CA ILE A 284 4.78 -14.46 -4.64
C ILE A 284 5.87 -15.17 -3.80
N PRO A 285 7.03 -15.59 -4.34
CA PRO A 285 8.03 -16.30 -3.54
C PRO A 285 8.47 -15.50 -2.31
N LEU A 286 8.77 -14.21 -2.45
CA LEU A 286 9.15 -13.36 -1.33
C LEU A 286 8.02 -13.20 -0.31
N THR A 287 6.77 -13.08 -0.79
CA THR A 287 5.60 -13.00 0.08
C THR A 287 5.44 -14.27 0.94
N LEU A 288 5.67 -15.45 0.36
CA LEU A 288 5.65 -16.73 1.06
C LEU A 288 6.79 -16.85 2.08
N GLU A 289 7.99 -16.34 1.77
CA GLU A 289 9.10 -16.29 2.72
C GLU A 289 8.72 -15.52 3.98
N TYR A 290 8.11 -14.35 3.87
CA TYR A 290 7.64 -13.56 5.02
C TYR A 290 6.57 -14.30 5.84
N ILE A 291 5.65 -15.01 5.17
CA ILE A 291 4.65 -15.85 5.86
C ILE A 291 5.34 -16.98 6.64
N ASP A 292 6.29 -17.68 6.02
CA ASP A 292 7.00 -18.78 6.66
C ASP A 292 7.83 -18.32 7.86
N GLU A 293 8.49 -17.17 7.78
CA GLU A 293 9.23 -16.57 8.88
C GLU A 293 8.36 -16.37 10.11
N VAL A 294 7.18 -15.74 9.93
CA VAL A 294 6.28 -15.48 11.04
C VAL A 294 5.67 -16.78 11.56
N CYS A 295 5.19 -17.67 10.69
CA CYS A 295 4.63 -18.95 11.09
C CYS A 295 5.66 -19.86 11.79
N SER A 296 6.95 -19.74 11.49
CA SER A 296 8.03 -20.48 12.16
C SER A 296 8.41 -19.87 13.50
N LYS A 297 8.27 -18.54 13.67
CA LYS A 297 8.58 -17.81 14.91
C LYS A 297 7.54 -18.05 16.01
N TYR A 298 6.26 -18.16 15.65
CA TYR A 298 5.14 -18.28 16.59
C TYR A 298 4.52 -19.69 16.53
N LYS A 299 4.61 -20.44 17.65
CA LYS A 299 4.19 -21.85 17.73
C LYS A 299 2.72 -22.07 17.39
N GLU A 300 1.86 -21.14 17.78
CA GLU A 300 0.42 -21.15 17.49
C GLU A 300 0.10 -21.02 15.99
N LEU A 301 1.01 -20.47 15.20
CA LEU A 301 0.89 -20.35 13.75
C LEU A 301 1.52 -21.50 12.96
N ALA A 302 2.20 -22.44 13.64
CA ALA A 302 2.83 -23.57 12.97
C ALA A 302 1.86 -24.45 12.14
N PRO A 303 0.59 -24.69 12.55
CA PRO A 303 -0.38 -25.37 11.70
C PRO A 303 -0.66 -24.62 10.39
N LEU A 304 -0.84 -23.28 10.45
CA LEU A 304 -1.03 -22.44 9.27
C LEU A 304 0.16 -22.52 8.31
N GLY A 305 1.39 -22.42 8.84
CA GLY A 305 2.61 -22.50 8.04
C GLY A 305 2.74 -23.81 7.23
N LYS A 306 2.16 -24.92 7.70
CA LYS A 306 2.13 -26.19 6.96
C LYS A 306 1.22 -26.14 5.74
N LEU A 307 0.16 -25.32 5.74
CA LEU A 307 -0.75 -25.19 4.60
C LEU A 307 -0.07 -24.51 3.42
N PHE A 308 0.91 -23.61 3.67
CA PHE A 308 1.65 -22.89 2.63
C PHE A 308 2.90 -23.64 2.11
N LYS A 309 3.28 -24.77 2.70
CA LYS A 309 4.47 -25.59 2.31
C LYS A 309 4.15 -26.76 1.39
N ARG A 310 2.99 -26.79 0.80
CA ARG A 310 2.53 -27.88 -0.08
C ARG A 310 2.83 -27.63 -1.54
#